data_2bbe9d7ac208db9fa6ac8ede0910e984
#
_entry.id   2bbe9d7ac208db9fa6ac8ede0910e984
#
_cell.length_a   1.000
_cell.length_b   1.000
_cell.length_c   1.000
_cell.angle_alpha   90.00
_cell.angle_beta   90.00
_cell.angle_gamma   90.00
#
_symmetry.space_group_name_H-M   'P 1'
#
loop_
_entity.id
_entity.type
_entity.pdbx_description
1 polymer ?
#
loop_
_entity_poly.entity_id
_entity_poly.type
_entity_poly.pdbx_seq_one_letter_code
_entity_poly.pdbx_strand_id
1 'polypeptide(L)'
;AIHLDSMGWSIGLGLIFCLLFWIVAKAANAGVPSKFQSAIEVIIEFVDSSVRDTFHGKSRLIAPLALTIFVWIFLMNLMDLIPVDFIPYVAQQAIASMLGVDPHQVYFKIVPTTDPNITLGMSISVFFLIIFYSIREKGIGGFVGELALNPFNPSNPVAKVLLIPFNLLLELTTFLARPVSLALRLFGNMYAGELIFILIALLPFWIQWALSVPWAIFHILVITLQAFI
;
A
#
# COMPACT_ATOMS: atom_id res chain seq x y z
N ALA A 1 15.30 -14.98 -0.83
CA ALA A 1 16.32 -13.96 -0.60
C ALA A 1 15.64 -12.74 0.03
N ILE A 2 16.28 -12.11 1.03
CA ILE A 2 15.79 -10.86 1.63
C ILE A 2 16.47 -9.72 0.87
N HIS A 3 15.68 -8.86 0.25
CA HIS A 3 16.17 -7.67 -0.45
C HIS A 3 16.31 -6.53 0.56
N LEU A 4 17.54 -6.29 1.02
CA LEU A 4 17.85 -5.27 2.04
C LEU A 4 17.68 -3.84 1.52
N ASP A 5 17.88 -3.61 0.23
CA ASP A 5 17.69 -2.34 -0.46
C ASP A 5 16.22 -1.91 -0.42
N SER A 6 15.32 -2.76 -0.90
CA SER A 6 13.87 -2.49 -0.88
C SER A 6 13.32 -2.35 0.55
N MET A 7 13.83 -3.15 1.49
CA MET A 7 13.44 -3.06 2.91
C MET A 7 13.95 -1.75 3.54
N GLY A 8 15.19 -1.36 3.22
CA GLY A 8 15.76 -0.10 3.65
C GLY A 8 14.98 1.12 3.17
N TRP A 9 14.56 1.13 1.88
CA TRP A 9 13.71 2.18 1.34
C TRP A 9 12.33 2.22 1.99
N SER A 10 11.69 1.06 2.19
CA SER A 10 10.38 0.99 2.85
C SER A 10 10.43 1.57 4.26
N ILE A 11 11.42 1.17 5.07
CA ILE A 11 11.61 1.67 6.43
C ILE A 11 11.98 3.16 6.40
N GLY A 12 12.88 3.57 5.51
CA GLY A 12 13.31 4.97 5.36
C GLY A 12 12.14 5.90 5.04
N LEU A 13 11.26 5.52 4.11
CA LEU A 13 10.06 6.29 3.76
C LEU A 13 9.07 6.34 4.92
N GLY A 14 8.91 5.25 5.68
CA GLY A 14 8.09 5.22 6.88
C GLY A 14 8.62 6.19 7.97
N LEU A 15 9.94 6.24 8.17
CA LEU A 15 10.57 7.16 9.10
C LEU A 15 10.42 8.62 8.63
N ILE A 16 10.60 8.91 7.34
CA ILE A 16 10.38 10.24 6.76
C ILE A 16 8.94 10.69 6.98
N PHE A 17 7.97 9.81 6.72
CA PHE A 17 6.56 10.08 7.01
C PHE A 17 6.33 10.44 8.48
N CYS A 18 6.79 9.60 9.41
CA CYS A 18 6.63 9.85 10.85
C CYS A 18 7.28 11.17 11.28
N LEU A 19 8.46 11.46 10.74
CA LEU A 19 9.20 12.68 11.07
C LEU A 19 8.50 13.93 10.53
N LEU A 20 8.01 13.90 9.29
CA LEU A 20 7.26 15.01 8.70
C LEU A 20 5.98 15.31 9.49
N PHE A 21 5.20 14.27 9.79
CA PHE A 21 3.98 14.44 10.58
C PHE A 21 4.26 14.92 12.00
N TRP A 22 5.32 14.43 12.63
CA TRP A 22 5.76 14.89 13.96
C TRP A 22 6.18 16.37 13.97
N ILE A 23 6.97 16.80 12.97
CA ILE A 23 7.38 18.21 12.85
C ILE A 23 6.17 19.13 12.71
N VAL A 24 5.24 18.77 11.82
CA VAL A 24 4.04 19.59 11.58
C VAL A 24 3.11 19.57 12.79
N ALA A 25 2.92 18.43 13.44
CA ALA A 25 2.11 18.32 14.66
C ALA A 25 2.67 19.15 15.80
N LYS A 26 4.01 19.23 15.93
CA LYS A 26 4.66 20.08 16.96
C LYS A 26 4.53 21.57 16.67
N ALA A 27 4.47 21.95 15.40
CA ALA A 27 4.34 23.35 14.95
C ALA A 27 2.89 23.77 14.70
N ALA A 28 1.91 22.88 14.94
CA ALA A 28 0.51 23.12 14.65
C ALA A 28 -0.08 24.23 15.52
N ASN A 29 -0.72 25.20 14.89
CA ASN A 29 -1.40 26.33 15.51
C ASN A 29 -2.91 26.24 15.26
N ALA A 30 -3.71 26.59 16.29
CA ALA A 30 -5.17 26.67 16.18
C ALA A 30 -5.68 27.89 15.39
N GLY A 31 -4.78 28.81 14.98
CA GLY A 31 -5.10 29.96 14.16
C GLY A 31 -5.09 29.67 12.66
N VAL A 32 -4.58 30.60 11.85
CA VAL A 32 -4.45 30.39 10.39
C VAL A 32 -3.32 29.37 10.15
N PRO A 33 -3.65 28.18 9.57
CA PRO A 33 -2.66 27.14 9.37
C PRO A 33 -1.63 27.55 8.30
N SER A 34 -0.40 27.10 8.45
CA SER A 34 0.60 27.21 7.40
C SER A 34 0.21 26.30 6.20
N LYS A 35 0.75 26.60 5.01
CA LYS A 35 0.46 25.77 3.81
C LYS A 35 0.78 24.29 4.00
N PHE A 36 1.85 23.99 4.72
CA PHE A 36 2.26 22.61 5.06
C PHE A 36 1.28 21.97 6.05
N GLN A 37 0.89 22.70 7.10
CA GLN A 37 -0.11 22.22 8.06
C GLN A 37 -1.44 21.93 7.36
N SER A 38 -1.91 22.86 6.51
CA SER A 38 -3.16 22.70 5.76
C SER A 38 -3.11 21.46 4.84
N ALA A 39 -1.99 21.20 4.16
CA ALA A 39 -1.86 20.02 3.31
C ALA A 39 -1.97 18.70 4.11
N ILE A 40 -1.36 18.63 5.29
CA ILE A 40 -1.43 17.44 6.15
C ILE A 40 -2.83 17.30 6.76
N GLU A 41 -3.46 18.39 7.18
CA GLU A 41 -4.83 18.38 7.71
C GLU A 41 -5.83 17.87 6.67
N VAL A 42 -5.71 18.28 5.41
CA VAL A 42 -6.55 17.77 4.32
C VAL A 42 -6.40 16.26 4.14
N ILE A 43 -5.17 15.74 4.22
CA ILE A 43 -4.93 14.29 4.12
C ILE A 43 -5.57 13.55 5.30
N ILE A 44 -5.39 14.08 6.52
CA ILE A 44 -5.96 13.49 7.73
C ILE A 44 -7.50 13.51 7.67
N GLU A 45 -8.11 14.63 7.28
CA GLU A 45 -9.55 14.78 7.16
C GLU A 45 -10.12 13.83 6.09
N PHE A 46 -9.46 13.72 4.95
CA PHE A 46 -9.84 12.80 3.88
C PHE A 46 -9.87 11.34 4.36
N VAL A 47 -8.81 10.89 5.06
CA VAL A 47 -8.73 9.51 5.56
C VAL A 47 -9.71 9.29 6.72
N ASP A 48 -9.83 10.24 7.65
CA ASP A 48 -10.77 10.14 8.79
C ASP A 48 -12.22 10.08 8.31
N SER A 49 -12.59 10.91 7.34
CA SER A 49 -13.92 10.88 6.71
C SER A 49 -14.19 9.52 6.05
N SER A 50 -13.25 9.02 5.23
CA SER A 50 -13.38 7.72 4.56
C SER A 50 -13.52 6.56 5.55
N VAL A 51 -12.77 6.61 6.66
CA VAL A 51 -12.86 5.60 7.73
C VAL A 51 -14.21 5.66 8.42
N ARG A 52 -14.73 6.86 8.73
CA ARG A 52 -16.04 7.02 9.38
C ARG A 52 -17.19 6.56 8.50
N ASP A 53 -17.09 6.78 7.20
CA ASP A 53 -18.11 6.35 6.24
C ASP A 53 -18.18 4.82 6.12
N THR A 54 -17.04 4.13 6.32
CA THR A 54 -16.93 2.68 6.18
C THR A 54 -17.07 1.95 7.52
N PHE A 55 -16.50 2.50 8.60
CA PHE A 55 -16.44 1.86 9.90
C PHE A 55 -17.30 2.57 10.94
N HIS A 56 -18.39 1.92 11.33
CA HIS A 56 -19.36 2.45 12.32
C HIS A 56 -19.03 2.08 13.77
N GLY A 57 -17.89 1.45 14.03
CA GLY A 57 -17.41 1.08 15.37
C GLY A 57 -16.70 2.23 16.12
N LYS A 58 -16.58 2.10 17.44
CA LYS A 58 -15.92 3.10 18.30
C LYS A 58 -14.43 2.77 18.51
N SER A 59 -13.64 2.60 17.46
CA SER A 59 -12.20 2.37 17.61
C SER A 59 -11.40 3.63 17.31
N ARG A 60 -10.59 4.07 18.30
CA ARG A 60 -9.68 5.23 18.14
C ARG A 60 -8.41 4.91 17.35
N LEU A 61 -8.14 3.63 17.07
CA LEU A 61 -6.89 3.18 16.44
C LEU A 61 -7.03 2.98 14.93
N ILE A 62 -8.25 2.76 14.41
CA ILE A 62 -8.44 2.43 13.00
C ILE A 62 -8.10 3.61 12.09
N ALA A 63 -8.54 4.82 12.43
CA ALA A 63 -8.24 6.01 11.60
C ALA A 63 -6.73 6.33 11.52
N PRO A 64 -5.96 6.39 12.65
CA PRO A 64 -4.51 6.56 12.57
C PRO A 64 -3.79 5.42 11.85
N LEU A 65 -4.26 4.17 12.00
CA LEU A 65 -3.70 3.02 11.32
C LEU A 65 -3.92 3.11 9.81
N ALA A 66 -5.15 3.44 9.38
CA ALA A 66 -5.50 3.66 7.98
C ALA A 66 -4.67 4.80 7.37
N LEU A 67 -4.51 5.91 8.09
CA LEU A 67 -3.67 7.02 7.68
C LEU A 67 -2.22 6.59 7.47
N THR A 68 -1.68 5.81 8.41
CA THR A 68 -0.30 5.33 8.32
C THR A 68 -0.10 4.43 7.09
N ILE A 69 -1.00 3.47 6.88
CA ILE A 69 -0.95 2.57 5.73
C ILE A 69 -1.09 3.34 4.42
N PHE A 70 -2.08 4.24 4.34
CA PHE A 70 -2.34 5.07 3.16
C PHE A 70 -1.11 5.90 2.77
N VAL A 71 -0.56 6.69 3.69
CA VAL A 71 0.55 7.58 3.40
C VAL A 71 1.82 6.79 3.12
N TRP A 72 2.06 5.70 3.85
CA TRP A 72 3.24 4.86 3.63
C TRP A 72 3.24 4.19 2.25
N ILE A 73 2.12 3.57 1.87
CA ILE A 73 1.96 2.97 0.53
C ILE A 73 2.05 4.04 -0.56
N PHE A 74 1.39 5.20 -0.34
CA PHE A 74 1.46 6.33 -1.27
C PHE A 74 2.90 6.78 -1.52
N LEU A 75 3.71 6.96 -0.46
CA LEU A 75 5.10 7.35 -0.59
C LEU A 75 5.95 6.29 -1.28
N MET A 76 5.74 5.00 -0.98
CA MET A 76 6.45 3.92 -1.66
C MET A 76 6.14 3.88 -3.16
N ASN A 77 4.88 4.07 -3.53
CA ASN A 77 4.46 4.09 -4.92
C ASN A 77 4.90 5.38 -5.64
N LEU A 78 4.97 6.50 -4.92
CA LEU A 78 5.44 7.78 -5.45
C LEU A 78 6.91 7.70 -5.92
N MET A 79 7.71 6.82 -5.32
CA MET A 79 9.09 6.59 -5.75
C MET A 79 9.19 6.10 -7.20
N ASP A 80 8.14 5.48 -7.73
CA ASP A 80 8.10 4.99 -9.12
C ASP A 80 7.99 6.12 -10.16
N LEU A 81 7.59 7.32 -9.75
CA LEU A 81 7.62 8.52 -10.61
C LEU A 81 9.01 9.14 -10.78
N ILE A 82 9.95 8.77 -9.92
CA ILE A 82 11.33 9.20 -10.06
C ILE A 82 11.94 8.35 -11.19
N PRO A 83 12.67 8.97 -12.16
CA PRO A 83 13.28 8.20 -13.24
C PRO A 83 14.05 7.00 -12.71
N VAL A 84 13.66 5.82 -13.18
CA VAL A 84 14.08 4.50 -12.65
C VAL A 84 15.61 4.36 -12.60
N ASP A 85 16.32 5.02 -13.50
CA ASP A 85 17.78 4.92 -13.62
C ASP A 85 18.56 5.97 -12.80
N PHE A 86 17.92 7.07 -12.39
CA PHE A 86 18.64 8.21 -11.82
C PHE A 86 19.22 7.90 -10.42
N ILE A 87 18.40 7.45 -9.49
CA ILE A 87 18.84 7.15 -8.13
C ILE A 87 19.70 5.87 -8.08
N PRO A 88 19.34 4.75 -8.79
CA PRO A 88 20.22 3.60 -8.86
C PRO A 88 21.60 3.94 -9.41
N TYR A 89 21.67 4.75 -10.46
CA TYR A 89 22.94 5.15 -11.04
C TYR A 89 23.83 5.89 -10.01
N VAL A 90 23.26 6.86 -9.30
CA VAL A 90 24.00 7.60 -8.26
C VAL A 90 24.40 6.68 -7.09
N ALA A 91 23.48 5.81 -6.64
CA ALA A 91 23.74 4.87 -5.57
C ALA A 91 24.80 3.81 -5.96
N GLN A 92 24.72 3.28 -7.17
CA GLN A 92 25.70 2.33 -7.71
C GLN A 92 27.09 2.94 -7.78
N GLN A 93 27.21 4.18 -8.27
CA GLN A 93 28.48 4.92 -8.29
C GLN A 93 29.07 5.13 -6.88
N ALA A 94 28.21 5.55 -5.93
CA ALA A 94 28.63 5.78 -4.56
C ALA A 94 29.07 4.47 -3.87
N ILE A 95 28.26 3.40 -3.99
CA ILE A 95 28.56 2.09 -3.38
C ILE A 95 29.79 1.45 -4.03
N ALA A 96 29.90 1.53 -5.35
CA ALA A 96 31.05 1.02 -6.08
C ALA A 96 32.35 1.72 -5.68
N SER A 97 32.31 3.05 -5.50
CA SER A 97 33.47 3.83 -5.02
C SER A 97 33.87 3.50 -3.59
N MET A 98 32.91 3.16 -2.72
CA MET A 98 33.17 2.78 -1.33
C MET A 98 33.69 1.36 -1.19
N LEU A 99 33.19 0.42 -2.00
CA LEU A 99 33.54 -0.99 -1.90
C LEU A 99 34.64 -1.43 -2.89
N GLY A 100 35.03 -0.58 -3.83
CA GLY A 100 36.02 -0.89 -4.86
C GLY A 100 35.54 -1.96 -5.85
N VAL A 101 34.22 -2.09 -6.09
CA VAL A 101 33.59 -3.08 -6.95
C VAL A 101 33.10 -2.39 -8.24
N ASP A 102 32.94 -3.14 -9.33
CA ASP A 102 32.39 -2.61 -10.58
C ASP A 102 30.95 -2.12 -10.36
N PRO A 103 30.60 -0.87 -10.74
CA PRO A 103 29.24 -0.33 -10.62
C PRO A 103 28.16 -1.23 -11.24
N HIS A 104 28.48 -1.93 -12.33
CA HIS A 104 27.55 -2.83 -13.02
C HIS A 104 27.23 -4.11 -12.24
N GLN A 105 27.99 -4.44 -11.20
CA GLN A 105 27.75 -5.59 -10.33
C GLN A 105 26.85 -5.24 -9.13
N VAL A 106 26.62 -3.95 -8.89
CA VAL A 106 25.78 -3.48 -7.80
C VAL A 106 24.33 -3.36 -8.27
N TYR A 107 23.51 -4.35 -7.90
CA TYR A 107 22.06 -4.28 -8.14
C TYR A 107 21.40 -3.50 -7.02
N PHE A 108 20.63 -2.45 -7.39
CA PHE A 108 19.98 -1.59 -6.40
C PHE A 108 18.56 -1.24 -6.85
N LYS A 109 17.56 -1.66 -6.07
CA LYS A 109 16.15 -1.36 -6.30
C LYS A 109 15.67 -0.21 -5.40
N ILE A 110 14.92 0.74 -5.98
CA ILE A 110 14.42 1.91 -5.25
C ILE A 110 12.96 1.74 -4.88
N VAL A 111 12.16 1.10 -5.73
CA VAL A 111 10.72 0.99 -5.53
C VAL A 111 10.42 -0.26 -4.71
N PRO A 112 10.04 -0.13 -3.40
CA PRO A 112 9.80 -1.30 -2.56
C PRO A 112 8.60 -2.13 -3.02
N THR A 113 7.60 -1.50 -3.62
CA THR A 113 6.36 -2.15 -4.07
C THR A 113 6.51 -2.99 -5.33
N THR A 114 7.63 -2.89 -6.05
CA THR A 114 7.99 -3.82 -7.13
C THR A 114 8.67 -5.10 -6.62
N ASP A 115 8.81 -5.28 -5.30
CA ASP A 115 9.24 -6.54 -4.69
C ASP A 115 8.03 -7.30 -4.14
N PRO A 116 7.72 -8.51 -4.69
CA PRO A 116 6.59 -9.31 -4.22
C PRO A 116 6.72 -9.75 -2.75
N ASN A 117 7.93 -9.84 -2.20
CA ASN A 117 8.11 -10.19 -0.79
C ASN A 117 7.60 -9.07 0.14
N ILE A 118 7.86 -7.81 -0.22
CA ILE A 118 7.41 -6.66 0.56
C ILE A 118 5.89 -6.52 0.45
N THR A 119 5.34 -6.60 -0.76
CA THR A 119 3.88 -6.47 -0.97
C THR A 119 3.11 -7.60 -0.30
N LEU A 120 3.62 -8.84 -0.33
CA LEU A 120 3.06 -9.96 0.43
C LEU A 120 3.19 -9.75 1.93
N GLY A 121 4.35 -9.29 2.42
CA GLY A 121 4.56 -9.01 3.84
C GLY A 121 3.59 -7.97 4.36
N MET A 122 3.39 -6.85 3.65
CA MET A 122 2.43 -5.82 4.00
C MET A 122 0.99 -6.34 3.98
N SER A 123 0.62 -7.06 2.92
CA SER A 123 -0.72 -7.61 2.76
C SER A 123 -1.08 -8.60 3.85
N ILE A 124 -0.16 -9.50 4.20
CA ILE A 124 -0.32 -10.47 5.29
C ILE A 124 -0.43 -9.74 6.64
N SER A 125 0.37 -8.70 6.86
CA SER A 125 0.31 -7.90 8.09
C SER A 125 -1.05 -7.21 8.26
N VAL A 126 -1.56 -6.58 7.19
CA VAL A 126 -2.91 -5.99 7.17
C VAL A 126 -3.99 -7.06 7.39
N PHE A 127 -3.84 -8.22 6.78
CA PHE A 127 -4.75 -9.34 6.97
C PHE A 127 -4.84 -9.81 8.41
N PHE A 128 -3.70 -9.95 9.11
CA PHE A 128 -3.70 -10.27 10.53
C PHE A 128 -4.34 -9.17 11.38
N LEU A 129 -4.15 -7.91 11.04
CA LEU A 129 -4.83 -6.80 11.70
C LEU A 129 -6.35 -6.86 11.51
N ILE A 130 -6.81 -7.17 10.30
CA ILE A 130 -8.25 -7.35 10.02
C ILE A 130 -8.83 -8.48 10.89
N ILE A 131 -8.15 -9.62 10.99
CA ILE A 131 -8.58 -10.74 11.84
C ILE A 131 -8.65 -10.30 13.31
N PHE A 132 -7.58 -9.66 13.79
CA PHE A 132 -7.48 -9.20 15.17
C PHE A 132 -8.62 -8.25 15.55
N TYR A 133 -8.87 -7.23 14.72
CA TYR A 133 -9.95 -6.28 14.98
C TYR A 133 -11.33 -6.90 14.81
N SER A 134 -11.53 -7.79 13.83
CA SER A 134 -12.80 -8.51 13.67
C SER A 134 -13.12 -9.36 14.90
N ILE A 135 -12.15 -10.08 15.44
CA ILE A 135 -12.33 -10.87 16.67
C ILE A 135 -12.57 -9.96 17.87
N ARG A 136 -11.88 -8.82 17.95
CA ARG A 136 -12.02 -7.89 19.08
C ARG A 136 -13.40 -7.21 19.11
N GLU A 137 -13.96 -6.87 17.96
CA GLU A 137 -15.26 -6.17 17.88
C GLU A 137 -16.46 -7.13 17.94
N LYS A 138 -16.38 -8.29 17.29
CA LYS A 138 -17.48 -9.25 17.16
C LYS A 138 -17.40 -10.43 18.13
N GLY A 139 -16.23 -10.60 18.77
CA GLY A 139 -15.91 -11.81 19.54
C GLY A 139 -15.63 -13.01 18.63
N ILE A 140 -15.02 -14.07 19.19
CA ILE A 140 -14.69 -15.30 18.46
C ILE A 140 -15.95 -15.96 17.88
N GLY A 141 -17.03 -16.02 18.67
CA GLY A 141 -18.30 -16.61 18.23
C GLY A 141 -18.97 -15.83 17.10
N GLY A 142 -18.91 -14.48 17.13
CA GLY A 142 -19.41 -13.64 16.06
C GLY A 142 -18.62 -13.80 14.77
N PHE A 143 -17.29 -13.85 14.86
CA PHE A 143 -16.41 -14.05 13.73
C PHE A 143 -16.63 -15.42 13.04
N VAL A 144 -16.67 -16.50 13.82
CA VAL A 144 -16.95 -17.84 13.30
C VAL A 144 -18.38 -17.93 12.74
N GLY A 145 -19.34 -17.30 13.41
CA GLY A 145 -20.71 -17.21 12.91
C GLY A 145 -20.83 -16.49 11.57
N GLU A 146 -20.07 -15.41 11.37
CA GLU A 146 -20.03 -14.70 10.09
C GLU A 146 -19.47 -15.57 8.98
N LEU A 147 -18.37 -16.29 9.23
CA LEU A 147 -17.80 -17.23 8.26
C LEU A 147 -18.74 -18.39 7.91
N ALA A 148 -19.52 -18.88 8.89
CA ALA A 148 -20.38 -20.06 8.71
C ALA A 148 -21.76 -19.73 8.10
N LEU A 149 -22.25 -18.50 8.31
CA LEU A 149 -23.61 -18.10 7.94
C LEU A 149 -23.69 -17.20 6.71
N ASN A 150 -22.57 -16.69 6.21
CA ASN A 150 -22.50 -15.93 4.97
C ASN A 150 -21.89 -16.79 3.84
N PRO A 151 -22.23 -16.55 2.56
CA PRO A 151 -23.22 -15.58 2.07
C PRO A 151 -24.69 -16.06 2.15
N PHE A 152 -24.95 -17.35 2.32
CA PHE A 152 -26.31 -17.91 2.30
C PHE A 152 -26.84 -18.14 3.71
N ASN A 153 -27.84 -17.35 4.11
CA ASN A 153 -28.50 -17.47 5.40
C ASN A 153 -30.02 -17.71 5.22
N PRO A 154 -30.45 -18.93 4.87
CA PRO A 154 -31.85 -19.23 4.68
C PRO A 154 -32.60 -19.22 6.00
N SER A 155 -33.89 -18.84 5.97
CA SER A 155 -34.78 -18.83 7.15
C SER A 155 -35.06 -20.23 7.70
N ASN A 156 -34.88 -21.29 6.89
CA ASN A 156 -35.14 -22.67 7.25
C ASN A 156 -33.95 -23.26 8.06
N PRO A 157 -34.14 -23.73 9.30
CA PRO A 157 -33.04 -24.20 10.15
C PRO A 157 -32.28 -25.41 9.57
N VAL A 158 -33.00 -26.30 8.87
CA VAL A 158 -32.41 -27.49 8.22
C VAL A 158 -31.51 -27.08 7.06
N ALA A 159 -32.00 -26.17 6.20
CA ALA A 159 -31.24 -25.64 5.08
C ALA A 159 -30.00 -24.83 5.57
N LYS A 160 -30.14 -24.13 6.69
CA LYS A 160 -29.04 -23.39 7.33
C LYS A 160 -27.88 -24.31 7.72
N VAL A 161 -28.18 -25.42 8.40
CA VAL A 161 -27.16 -26.40 8.82
C VAL A 161 -26.50 -27.07 7.60
N LEU A 162 -27.29 -27.40 6.57
CA LEU A 162 -26.79 -28.06 5.36
C LEU A 162 -25.86 -27.13 4.54
N LEU A 163 -26.09 -25.82 4.61
CA LEU A 163 -25.30 -24.83 3.87
C LEU A 163 -24.03 -24.36 4.61
N ILE A 164 -23.85 -24.68 5.90
CA ILE A 164 -22.66 -24.30 6.67
C ILE A 164 -21.36 -24.71 5.97
N PRO A 165 -21.15 -25.97 5.53
CA PRO A 165 -19.88 -26.36 4.92
C PRO A 165 -19.64 -25.64 3.58
N PHE A 166 -20.70 -25.37 2.83
CA PHE A 166 -20.62 -24.64 1.58
C PHE A 166 -20.30 -23.14 1.80
N ASN A 167 -20.98 -22.51 2.75
CA ASN A 167 -20.70 -21.13 3.16
C ASN A 167 -19.27 -20.99 3.66
N LEU A 168 -18.82 -21.89 4.54
CA LEU A 168 -17.48 -21.89 5.08
C LEU A 168 -16.41 -21.98 3.98
N LEU A 169 -16.64 -22.86 2.98
CA LEU A 169 -15.72 -22.99 1.85
C LEU A 169 -15.63 -21.70 1.03
N LEU A 170 -16.77 -21.10 0.71
CA LEU A 170 -16.84 -19.86 -0.06
C LEU A 170 -16.22 -18.69 0.70
N GLU A 171 -16.62 -18.51 1.95
CA GLU A 171 -16.14 -17.40 2.77
C GLU A 171 -14.64 -17.53 3.09
N LEU A 172 -14.16 -18.75 3.40
CA LEU A 172 -12.74 -19.01 3.60
C LEU A 172 -11.92 -18.73 2.33
N THR A 173 -12.44 -19.13 1.15
CA THR A 173 -11.78 -18.84 -0.13
C THR A 173 -11.70 -17.33 -0.38
N THR A 174 -12.80 -16.61 -0.18
CA THR A 174 -12.87 -15.16 -0.30
C THR A 174 -11.93 -14.47 0.70
N PHE A 175 -11.91 -14.95 1.93
CA PHE A 175 -11.10 -14.42 3.00
C PHE A 175 -9.60 -14.58 2.73
N LEU A 176 -9.17 -15.75 2.24
CA LEU A 176 -7.77 -16.01 1.85
C LEU A 176 -7.39 -15.30 0.55
N ALA A 177 -8.35 -15.06 -0.35
CA ALA A 177 -8.10 -14.33 -1.58
C ALA A 177 -7.80 -12.84 -1.35
N ARG A 178 -8.30 -12.23 -0.27
CA ARG A 178 -8.09 -10.81 0.05
C ARG A 178 -6.61 -10.41 0.13
N PRO A 179 -5.77 -11.06 0.97
CA PRO A 179 -4.35 -10.71 1.06
C PRO A 179 -3.59 -10.96 -0.25
N VAL A 180 -3.92 -12.03 -0.96
CA VAL A 180 -3.30 -12.34 -2.25
C VAL A 180 -3.66 -11.27 -3.28
N SER A 181 -4.94 -10.89 -3.37
CA SER A 181 -5.41 -9.84 -4.27
C SER A 181 -4.77 -8.49 -3.98
N LEU A 182 -4.63 -8.11 -2.70
CA LEU A 182 -3.97 -6.88 -2.29
C LEU A 182 -2.49 -6.89 -2.69
N ALA A 183 -1.78 -7.97 -2.40
CA ALA A 183 -0.37 -8.10 -2.73
C ALA A 183 -0.12 -8.05 -4.24
N LEU A 184 -0.92 -8.80 -5.02
CA LEU A 184 -0.80 -8.82 -6.48
C LEU A 184 -1.19 -7.48 -7.12
N ARG A 185 -2.13 -6.75 -6.54
CA ARG A 185 -2.52 -5.42 -7.00
C ARG A 185 -1.37 -4.43 -6.80
N LEU A 186 -0.77 -4.41 -5.59
CA LEU A 186 0.36 -3.54 -5.28
C LEU A 186 1.55 -3.85 -6.18
N PHE A 187 1.96 -5.09 -6.24
CA PHE A 187 3.07 -5.53 -7.08
C PHE A 187 2.78 -5.34 -8.58
N GLY A 188 1.64 -5.83 -9.06
CA GLY A 188 1.34 -5.90 -10.49
C GLY A 188 1.21 -4.52 -11.14
N ASN A 189 0.57 -3.57 -10.47
CA ASN A 189 0.41 -2.22 -11.03
C ASN A 189 1.75 -1.47 -11.10
N MET A 190 2.59 -1.57 -10.06
CA MET A 190 3.89 -0.90 -10.05
C MET A 190 4.84 -1.54 -11.06
N TYR A 191 4.94 -2.86 -11.08
CA TYR A 191 5.77 -3.59 -12.03
C TYR A 191 5.34 -3.36 -13.49
N ALA A 192 4.04 -3.34 -13.76
CA ALA A 192 3.53 -3.01 -15.09
C ALA A 192 3.82 -1.55 -15.47
N GLY A 193 3.71 -0.62 -14.52
CA GLY A 193 4.05 0.79 -14.70
C GLY A 193 5.52 0.98 -15.10
N GLU A 194 6.41 0.36 -14.35
CA GLU A 194 7.85 0.36 -14.61
C GLU A 194 8.19 -0.20 -16.00
N LEU A 195 7.60 -1.34 -16.38
CA LEU A 195 7.80 -1.94 -17.70
C LEU A 195 7.35 -1.01 -18.84
N ILE A 196 6.24 -0.31 -18.68
CA ILE A 196 5.75 0.61 -19.70
C ILE A 196 6.68 1.82 -19.83
N PHE A 197 7.20 2.38 -18.74
CA PHE A 197 8.22 3.43 -18.79
C PHE A 197 9.48 2.96 -19.52
N ILE A 198 9.95 1.75 -19.27
CA ILE A 198 11.09 1.15 -19.97
C ILE A 198 10.79 1.00 -21.47
N LEU A 199 9.60 0.52 -21.83
CA LEU A 199 9.21 0.39 -23.24
C LEU A 199 9.14 1.75 -23.96
N ILE A 200 8.64 2.79 -23.29
CA ILE A 200 8.63 4.15 -23.82
C ILE A 200 10.05 4.68 -24.01
N ALA A 201 10.96 4.35 -23.08
CA ALA A 201 12.37 4.75 -23.15
C ALA A 201 13.12 4.14 -24.35
N LEU A 202 12.66 3.00 -24.88
CA LEU A 202 13.22 2.36 -26.08
C LEU A 202 12.83 3.09 -27.39
N LEU A 203 11.85 4.00 -27.35
CA LEU A 203 11.43 4.76 -28.52
C LEU A 203 12.43 5.87 -28.87
N PRO A 204 12.45 6.36 -30.13
CA PRO A 204 13.23 7.50 -30.48
C PRO A 204 12.89 8.73 -29.63
N PHE A 205 13.91 9.42 -29.15
CA PHE A 205 13.84 10.53 -28.21
C PHE A 205 12.76 11.58 -28.53
N TRP A 206 12.56 11.90 -29.82
CA TRP A 206 11.59 12.91 -30.28
C TRP A 206 10.12 12.49 -30.15
N ILE A 207 9.82 11.20 -29.95
CA ILE A 207 8.46 10.67 -29.77
C ILE A 207 8.17 10.29 -28.32
N GLN A 208 9.21 10.06 -27.49
CA GLN A 208 9.08 9.60 -26.09
C GLN A 208 8.14 10.49 -25.27
N TRP A 209 8.23 11.81 -25.41
CA TRP A 209 7.44 12.76 -24.63
C TRP A 209 5.93 12.62 -24.88
N ALA A 210 5.53 12.29 -26.10
CA ALA A 210 4.13 12.14 -26.47
C ALA A 210 3.44 10.96 -25.77
N LEU A 211 4.19 9.93 -25.39
CA LEU A 211 3.70 8.77 -24.64
C LEU A 211 4.03 8.87 -23.15
N SER A 212 5.18 9.41 -22.76
CA SER A 212 5.59 9.55 -21.37
C SER A 212 4.66 10.46 -20.58
N VAL A 213 4.24 11.59 -21.14
CA VAL A 213 3.39 12.56 -20.43
C VAL A 213 2.00 11.99 -20.11
N PRO A 214 1.23 11.46 -21.07
CA PRO A 214 -0.06 10.83 -20.77
C PRO A 214 0.08 9.64 -19.82
N TRP A 215 1.14 8.83 -19.99
CA TRP A 215 1.38 7.69 -19.12
C TRP A 215 1.71 8.12 -17.68
N ALA A 216 2.56 9.13 -17.49
CA ALA A 216 2.89 9.67 -16.18
C ALA A 216 1.64 10.22 -15.46
N ILE A 217 0.76 10.94 -16.16
CA ILE A 217 -0.51 11.44 -15.59
C ILE A 217 -1.40 10.26 -15.16
N PHE A 218 -1.54 9.24 -16.02
CA PHE A 218 -2.30 8.04 -15.68
C PHE A 218 -1.68 7.30 -14.49
N HIS A 219 -0.37 7.20 -14.45
CA HIS A 219 0.36 6.51 -13.38
C HIS A 219 0.21 7.22 -12.02
N ILE A 220 0.17 8.57 -11.98
CA ILE A 220 -0.15 9.33 -10.76
C ILE A 220 -1.54 8.96 -10.22
N LEU A 221 -2.53 8.84 -11.11
CA LEU A 221 -3.87 8.40 -10.71
C LEU A 221 -3.85 6.97 -10.13
N VAL A 222 -3.11 6.06 -10.78
CA VAL A 222 -2.96 4.67 -10.31
C VAL A 222 -2.30 4.63 -8.93
N ILE A 223 -1.22 5.37 -8.71
CA ILE A 223 -0.51 5.45 -7.42
C ILE A 223 -1.46 5.91 -6.31
N THR A 224 -2.23 6.96 -6.56
CA THR A 224 -3.15 7.53 -5.56
C THR A 224 -4.30 6.57 -5.26
N LEU A 225 -4.93 6.03 -6.30
CA LEU A 225 -6.04 5.09 -6.16
C LEU A 225 -5.60 3.81 -5.45
N GLN A 226 -4.41 3.32 -5.74
CA GLN A 226 -3.86 2.10 -5.16
C GLN A 226 -3.54 2.25 -3.67
N ALA A 227 -3.08 3.42 -3.25
CA ALA A 227 -2.87 3.71 -1.83
C ALA A 227 -4.20 3.81 -1.06
N PHE A 228 -5.26 4.27 -1.74
CA PHE A 228 -6.59 4.42 -1.15
C PHE A 228 -7.36 3.09 -0.98
N ILE A 229 -7.24 2.17 -1.95
CA ILE A 229 -7.95 0.88 -1.92
C ILE A 229 -7.38 -0.07 -0.88
#